data_6a5c9db3d3cb547070e35381320fee26
#
_entry.id   6a5c9db3d3cb547070e35381320fee26
#
_cell.length_a   1.000
_cell.length_b   1.000
_cell.length_c   1.000
_cell.angle_alpha   90.00
_cell.angle_beta   90.00
_cell.angle_gamma   90.00
#
_symmetry.space_group_name_H-M   'P 1'
#
loop_
_entity.id
_entity.type
_entity.pdbx_description
1 polymer ?
#
loop_
_entity_poly.entity_id
_entity_poly.type
_entity_poly.pdbx_seq_one_letter_code
_entity_poly.pdbx_strand_id
1 'polypeptide(L)'
;KMLPLVERDASSQFCLRKGLFHENIDIRLSTELASVEGEPGQFKVTLRQEKNPVNPDLCIGCGKCVEVCPVDTADAFNAGLSTRKAIYLPVPHNIPNTYRIDTGVCTQCGACQDACPTGAIQLLDEGRKTFNILVVDDELIVRDSLKEWLEVEGGFQVSMAESGPEALEHIKTHGCQLMLLDIKMPGMDGVEVLQKAKELFPDLPVVMMTAYATVETAVEAMKIGALDYLIKPFDPDALIPKVIQIYQNLSTPVGPELEVGAIVMSGGTSYYNPAEGKDTYGYGSLPDVVTSIEFERLLSGTGPSGGKLVRPSDGRPITRIAWLQCIGSRDTQSDADFCSTICCMYAIKEAMVARERATRAGAQLDTSIYYMDMRTFGKSFQRYRDRSEAAGVAFKRGRVHSVVPDPSGEDLQLRWVATDGTVATDHADLVVLSVGQRPAEGAQALTDMLGIERNPWGFVQTEAFSLTRTARTGIVASGAFAGLKDISESVIQASAAALAASQTIHGAGGSIGLKDRPKAIYDDVARQLPRILVAICTCDNAVTKGLDQAALVRRLQNDPAVKQVHFLDHTCTAEGWQQLEDLIKKHRPNRVLIGACLPYVYTRKLKQLGRDVAL
;
A
#
# COMPACT_ATOMS: atom_id res chain seq x y z
N LYS A 1 7.28 -0.09 7.25
CA LYS A 1 8.12 -1.26 6.91
C LYS A 1 9.50 -1.26 7.58
N MET A 2 9.94 -0.18 8.20
CA MET A 2 11.25 -0.11 8.85
C MET A 2 11.27 -0.87 10.18
N LEU A 3 12.26 -1.74 10.34
CA LEU A 3 12.57 -2.34 11.64
C LEU A 3 13.11 -1.25 12.59
N PRO A 4 12.67 -1.15 13.84
CA PRO A 4 13.17 -0.14 14.77
C PRO A 4 14.66 -0.35 15.07
N LEU A 5 15.42 0.74 15.14
CA LEU A 5 16.86 0.72 15.48
C LEU A 5 17.15 0.33 16.94
N VAL A 6 16.13 0.28 17.77
CA VAL A 6 16.22 -0.02 19.20
C VAL A 6 15.27 -1.17 19.52
N GLU A 7 15.66 -2.02 20.45
CA GLU A 7 14.81 -3.09 20.95
C GLU A 7 13.42 -2.57 21.35
N ARG A 8 12.42 -3.36 21.02
CA ARG A 8 10.97 -3.20 21.24
C ARG A 8 10.60 -2.12 22.26
N ASP A 9 10.56 -0.88 21.83
CA ASP A 9 9.88 0.14 22.60
C ASP A 9 8.39 0.09 22.25
N ALA A 10 7.60 -0.43 23.15
CA ALA A 10 6.14 -0.45 23.06
C ALA A 10 5.55 0.97 22.94
N SER A 11 6.32 2.01 23.29
CA SER A 11 5.91 3.41 23.24
C SER A 11 5.64 3.90 21.82
N SER A 12 6.43 3.49 20.82
CA SER A 12 6.24 3.91 19.43
C SER A 12 4.94 3.35 18.84
N GLN A 13 4.60 2.10 19.14
CA GLN A 13 3.31 1.52 18.75
C GLN A 13 2.13 2.17 19.48
N PHE A 14 2.32 2.59 20.73
CA PHE A 14 1.31 3.29 21.51
C PHE A 14 0.99 4.67 20.90
N CYS A 15 2.00 5.43 20.52
CA CYS A 15 1.82 6.73 19.86
C CYS A 15 1.09 6.60 18.51
N LEU A 16 1.46 5.63 17.67
CA LEU A 16 0.77 5.36 16.40
C LEU A 16 -0.70 4.97 16.61
N ARG A 17 -0.98 4.07 17.56
CA ARG A 17 -2.35 3.68 17.90
C ARG A 17 -3.16 4.85 18.43
N LYS A 18 -2.58 5.70 19.28
CA LYS A 18 -3.25 6.89 19.82
C LYS A 18 -3.62 7.87 18.70
N GLY A 19 -2.75 8.05 17.70
CA GLY A 19 -3.03 8.85 16.51
C GLY A 19 -4.17 8.26 15.67
N LEU A 20 -4.13 6.95 15.37
CA LEU A 20 -5.14 6.26 14.56
C LEU A 20 -6.56 6.31 15.16
N PHE A 21 -6.67 6.36 16.48
CA PHE A 21 -7.96 6.37 17.18
C PHE A 21 -8.27 7.70 17.87
N HIS A 22 -7.54 8.76 17.50
CA HIS A 22 -7.79 10.09 18.05
C HIS A 22 -9.13 10.62 17.57
N GLU A 23 -9.93 11.19 18.46
CA GLU A 23 -11.28 11.67 18.15
C GLU A 23 -11.35 12.77 17.09
N ASN A 24 -10.28 13.55 16.94
CA ASN A 24 -10.17 14.63 15.97
C ASN A 24 -9.52 14.19 14.65
N ILE A 25 -9.22 12.89 14.46
CA ILE A 25 -8.65 12.34 13.23
C ILE A 25 -9.69 11.44 12.57
N ASP A 26 -10.08 11.80 11.35
CA ASP A 26 -10.92 10.99 10.47
C ASP A 26 -10.05 10.38 9.38
N ILE A 27 -9.89 9.06 9.39
CA ILE A 27 -9.05 8.33 8.43
C ILE A 27 -9.95 7.73 7.35
N ARG A 28 -9.72 8.15 6.11
CA ARG A 28 -10.41 7.65 4.92
C ARG A 28 -9.45 6.80 4.10
N LEU A 29 -9.65 5.49 4.15
CA LEU A 29 -8.86 4.53 3.39
C LEU A 29 -9.39 4.42 1.96
N SER A 30 -8.51 4.02 1.03
CA SER A 30 -8.86 3.86 -0.40
C SER A 30 -9.53 5.12 -0.96
N THR A 31 -9.01 6.28 -0.58
CA THR A 31 -9.58 7.57 -0.95
C THR A 31 -8.50 8.42 -1.61
N GLU A 32 -8.81 8.92 -2.78
CA GLU A 32 -7.96 9.78 -3.57
C GLU A 32 -8.52 11.20 -3.60
N LEU A 33 -7.63 12.15 -3.84
CA LEU A 33 -7.97 13.53 -4.10
C LEU A 33 -8.40 13.67 -5.55
N ALA A 34 -9.64 14.09 -5.81
CA ALA A 34 -10.16 14.26 -7.15
C ALA A 34 -10.00 15.70 -7.67
N SER A 35 -10.21 16.70 -6.81
CA SER A 35 -9.96 18.11 -7.13
C SER A 35 -9.74 18.94 -5.88
N VAL A 36 -9.08 20.09 -6.05
CA VAL A 36 -8.90 21.11 -5.00
C VAL A 36 -9.11 22.48 -5.60
N GLU A 37 -10.10 23.18 -5.07
CA GLU A 37 -10.44 24.55 -5.45
C GLU A 37 -10.37 25.48 -4.24
N GLY A 38 -10.41 26.79 -4.47
CA GLY A 38 -10.47 27.79 -3.39
C GLY A 38 -9.12 28.30 -2.92
N GLU A 39 -9.16 29.08 -1.82
CA GLU A 39 -8.08 29.87 -1.29
C GLU A 39 -7.63 29.38 0.10
N PRO A 40 -6.45 29.79 0.59
CA PRO A 40 -5.97 29.44 1.92
C PRO A 40 -7.00 29.74 3.01
N GLY A 41 -7.31 28.76 3.85
CA GLY A 41 -8.33 28.84 4.88
C GLY A 41 -9.71 28.32 4.47
N GLN A 42 -9.99 28.19 3.16
CA GLN A 42 -11.30 27.80 2.61
C GLN A 42 -11.15 26.95 1.33
N PHE A 43 -10.33 25.91 1.38
CA PHE A 43 -10.24 24.97 0.26
C PHE A 43 -11.46 24.07 0.21
N LYS A 44 -11.98 23.88 -0.99
CA LYS A 44 -12.96 22.86 -1.32
C LYS A 44 -12.26 21.66 -1.93
N VAL A 45 -12.32 20.55 -1.26
CA VAL A 45 -11.63 19.32 -1.61
C VAL A 45 -12.65 18.27 -1.98
N THR A 46 -12.57 17.79 -3.21
CA THR A 46 -13.39 16.67 -3.67
C THR A 46 -12.59 15.37 -3.55
N LEU A 47 -13.19 14.39 -2.93
CA LEU A 47 -12.58 13.08 -2.73
C LEU A 47 -13.22 12.05 -3.65
N ARG A 48 -12.42 11.09 -4.13
CA ARG A 48 -12.89 9.89 -4.81
C ARG A 48 -12.53 8.70 -3.92
N GLN A 49 -13.54 7.94 -3.51
CA GLN A 49 -13.32 6.73 -2.72
C GLN A 49 -13.42 5.51 -3.63
N GLU A 50 -12.31 4.76 -3.75
CA GLU A 50 -12.28 3.50 -4.49
C GLU A 50 -13.28 2.52 -3.87
N LYS A 51 -14.22 2.03 -4.69
CA LYS A 51 -15.13 0.97 -4.29
C LYS A 51 -14.36 -0.34 -4.19
N ASN A 52 -14.42 -0.99 -3.05
CA ASN A 52 -13.94 -2.36 -2.89
C ASN A 52 -15.15 -3.28 -2.66
N PRO A 53 -15.22 -4.45 -3.31
CA PRO A 53 -16.31 -5.39 -3.12
C PRO A 53 -16.48 -5.91 -1.68
N VAL A 54 -15.50 -5.65 -0.81
CA VAL A 54 -15.56 -6.05 0.61
C VAL A 54 -16.02 -4.87 1.46
N ASN A 55 -17.17 -5.01 2.09
CA ASN A 55 -17.68 -4.02 3.03
C ASN A 55 -16.88 -4.07 4.34
N PRO A 56 -16.14 -2.99 4.70
CA PRO A 56 -15.28 -2.97 5.89
C PRO A 56 -16.06 -3.03 7.21
N ASP A 57 -17.32 -2.63 7.23
CA ASP A 57 -18.15 -2.64 8.44
C ASP A 57 -18.69 -4.06 8.75
N LEU A 58 -18.77 -4.92 7.74
CA LEU A 58 -19.21 -6.31 7.86
C LEU A 58 -18.06 -7.33 7.90
N CYS A 59 -16.87 -6.96 7.41
CA CYS A 59 -15.73 -7.87 7.36
C CYS A 59 -15.11 -8.06 8.75
N ILE A 60 -15.12 -9.30 9.24
CA ILE A 60 -14.54 -9.69 10.53
C ILE A 60 -13.09 -10.18 10.44
N GLY A 61 -12.49 -10.20 9.26
CA GLY A 61 -11.09 -10.62 9.08
C GLY A 61 -10.84 -12.12 9.30
N CYS A 62 -11.84 -13.00 9.12
CA CYS A 62 -11.77 -14.44 9.45
C CYS A 62 -10.89 -15.27 8.49
N GLY A 63 -10.62 -14.80 7.27
CA GLY A 63 -9.74 -15.47 6.32
C GLY A 63 -10.41 -16.52 5.41
N LYS A 64 -11.64 -16.95 5.66
CA LYS A 64 -12.33 -17.99 4.87
C LYS A 64 -12.36 -17.69 3.36
N CYS A 65 -12.46 -16.43 2.99
CA CYS A 65 -12.45 -15.98 1.60
C CYS A 65 -11.11 -16.24 0.88
N VAL A 66 -9.99 -16.19 1.59
CA VAL A 66 -8.65 -16.47 1.02
C VAL A 66 -8.49 -17.96 0.74
N GLU A 67 -9.00 -18.83 1.64
CA GLU A 67 -8.88 -20.28 1.52
C GLU A 67 -9.55 -20.83 0.26
N VAL A 68 -10.65 -20.19 -0.18
CA VAL A 68 -11.44 -20.66 -1.36
C VAL A 68 -11.09 -19.92 -2.65
N CYS A 69 -10.27 -18.87 -2.61
CA CYS A 69 -9.93 -18.11 -3.80
C CYS A 69 -9.00 -18.93 -4.73
N PRO A 70 -9.36 -19.14 -6.00
CA PRO A 70 -8.52 -19.91 -6.94
C PRO A 70 -7.34 -19.08 -7.48
N VAL A 71 -7.42 -17.76 -7.48
CA VAL A 71 -6.46 -16.87 -8.15
C VAL A 71 -5.25 -16.58 -7.27
N ASP A 72 -4.05 -16.88 -7.77
CA ASP A 72 -2.78 -16.49 -7.17
C ASP A 72 -2.13 -15.36 -7.98
N THR A 73 -1.55 -14.39 -7.29
CA THR A 73 -0.83 -13.26 -7.88
C THR A 73 0.39 -12.90 -7.03
N ALA A 74 1.31 -12.11 -7.59
CA ALA A 74 2.47 -11.64 -6.85
C ALA A 74 2.07 -10.79 -5.63
N ASP A 75 2.71 -11.03 -4.50
CA ASP A 75 2.46 -10.28 -3.27
C ASP A 75 3.29 -8.99 -3.25
N ALA A 76 2.65 -7.87 -3.58
CA ALA A 76 3.28 -6.55 -3.56
C ALA A 76 3.80 -6.15 -2.15
N PHE A 77 3.20 -6.64 -1.06
CA PHE A 77 3.71 -6.39 0.29
C PHE A 77 5.06 -7.07 0.53
N ASN A 78 5.26 -8.24 -0.05
CA ASN A 78 6.52 -8.97 -0.03
C ASN A 78 7.44 -8.63 -1.23
N ALA A 79 7.15 -7.53 -1.93
CA ALA A 79 7.92 -7.10 -3.11
C ALA A 79 8.00 -8.16 -4.23
N GLY A 80 6.94 -8.97 -4.39
CA GLY A 80 6.89 -10.03 -5.39
C GLY A 80 7.60 -11.33 -5.02
N LEU A 81 8.26 -11.42 -3.87
CA LEU A 81 8.99 -12.62 -3.40
C LEU A 81 8.07 -13.77 -2.95
N SER A 82 6.79 -13.55 -2.87
CA SER A 82 5.76 -14.57 -2.59
C SER A 82 4.50 -14.29 -3.39
N THR A 83 3.60 -15.26 -3.42
CA THR A 83 2.27 -15.10 -3.99
C THR A 83 1.24 -14.80 -2.91
N ARG A 84 0.15 -14.15 -3.29
CA ARG A 84 -1.07 -13.95 -2.52
C ARG A 84 -2.29 -14.26 -3.36
N LYS A 85 -3.43 -14.45 -2.72
CA LYS A 85 -4.71 -14.58 -3.42
C LYS A 85 -5.21 -13.23 -3.94
N ALA A 86 -6.12 -13.25 -4.94
CA ALA A 86 -6.78 -12.03 -5.41
C ALA A 86 -7.57 -11.34 -4.30
N ILE A 87 -8.11 -12.09 -3.33
CA ILE A 87 -8.63 -11.53 -2.08
C ILE A 87 -7.61 -11.69 -0.96
N TYR A 88 -7.21 -10.60 -0.31
CA TYR A 88 -6.04 -10.56 0.56
C TYR A 88 -6.13 -9.50 1.65
N LEU A 89 -5.29 -9.61 2.66
CA LEU A 89 -5.00 -8.50 3.58
C LEU A 89 -3.85 -7.66 3.01
N PRO A 90 -4.03 -6.34 2.82
CA PRO A 90 -2.99 -5.48 2.25
C PRO A 90 -1.66 -5.51 3.00
N VAL A 91 -1.72 -5.67 4.32
CA VAL A 91 -0.55 -5.88 5.18
C VAL A 91 -0.93 -6.82 6.32
N PRO A 92 -0.01 -7.64 6.84
CA PRO A 92 -0.23 -8.40 8.07
C PRO A 92 -0.60 -7.45 9.23
N HIS A 93 -1.61 -7.83 10.01
CA HIS A 93 -2.13 -7.00 11.11
C HIS A 93 -2.67 -5.63 10.66
N ASN A 94 -3.31 -5.59 9.50
CA ASN A 94 -3.96 -4.41 8.97
C ASN A 94 -4.97 -3.79 9.97
N ILE A 95 -5.11 -2.47 9.95
CA ILE A 95 -6.10 -1.74 10.77
C ILE A 95 -6.89 -0.80 9.85
N PRO A 96 -8.20 -1.04 9.66
CA PRO A 96 -9.00 -2.18 10.12
C PRO A 96 -8.54 -3.51 9.51
N ASN A 97 -8.83 -4.63 10.16
CA ASN A 97 -8.46 -5.98 9.68
C ASN A 97 -9.44 -6.46 8.59
N THR A 98 -9.50 -5.72 7.51
CA THR A 98 -10.45 -5.90 6.42
C THR A 98 -9.72 -6.43 5.20
N TYR A 99 -10.25 -7.51 4.63
CA TYR A 99 -9.78 -8.03 3.35
C TYR A 99 -10.11 -7.06 2.21
N ARG A 100 -9.33 -7.14 1.15
CA ARG A 100 -9.56 -6.40 -0.10
C ARG A 100 -9.50 -7.37 -1.26
N ILE A 101 -10.22 -7.05 -2.33
CA ILE A 101 -10.11 -7.75 -3.60
C ILE A 101 -9.30 -6.89 -4.56
N ASP A 102 -8.26 -7.51 -5.12
CA ASP A 102 -7.52 -6.96 -6.25
C ASP A 102 -8.34 -7.19 -7.51
N THR A 103 -9.04 -6.16 -7.93
CA THR A 103 -9.95 -6.23 -9.06
C THR A 103 -9.25 -6.36 -10.40
N GLY A 104 -7.96 -6.03 -10.46
CA GLY A 104 -7.14 -6.18 -11.67
C GLY A 104 -6.73 -7.65 -11.97
N VAL A 105 -6.90 -8.57 -11.01
CA VAL A 105 -6.59 -10.00 -11.20
C VAL A 105 -7.74 -10.92 -10.80
N CYS A 106 -8.79 -10.40 -10.18
CA CYS A 106 -9.94 -11.17 -9.71
C CYS A 106 -10.81 -11.64 -10.89
N THR A 107 -10.98 -12.96 -11.06
CA THR A 107 -11.84 -13.57 -12.08
C THR A 107 -13.34 -13.52 -11.75
N GLN A 108 -13.71 -12.97 -10.61
CA GLN A 108 -15.11 -12.82 -10.12
C GLN A 108 -15.90 -14.14 -10.03
N CYS A 109 -15.23 -15.24 -9.76
CA CYS A 109 -15.83 -16.58 -9.67
C CYS A 109 -16.90 -16.77 -8.57
N GLY A 110 -17.07 -15.82 -7.65
CA GLY A 110 -18.09 -15.88 -6.59
C GLY A 110 -17.68 -16.66 -5.32
N ALA A 111 -16.70 -17.55 -5.39
CA ALA A 111 -16.36 -18.46 -4.30
C ALA A 111 -16.12 -17.75 -2.94
N CYS A 112 -15.45 -16.61 -2.93
CA CYS A 112 -15.19 -15.83 -1.73
C CYS A 112 -16.47 -15.18 -1.16
N GLN A 113 -17.43 -14.81 -2.01
CA GLN A 113 -18.73 -14.27 -1.61
C GLN A 113 -19.56 -15.34 -0.92
N ASP A 114 -19.63 -16.54 -1.51
CA ASP A 114 -20.39 -17.68 -0.96
C ASP A 114 -19.80 -18.19 0.37
N ALA A 115 -18.48 -18.14 0.51
CA ALA A 115 -17.78 -18.54 1.73
C ALA A 115 -17.82 -17.50 2.84
N CYS A 116 -18.30 -16.27 2.59
CA CYS A 116 -18.27 -15.18 3.56
C CYS A 116 -19.38 -15.31 4.60
N PRO A 117 -19.08 -15.59 5.89
CA PRO A 117 -20.11 -15.84 6.90
C PRO A 117 -20.93 -14.61 7.29
N THR A 118 -20.43 -13.41 6.97
CA THR A 118 -21.10 -12.15 7.31
C THR A 118 -21.71 -11.44 6.11
N GLY A 119 -21.61 -12.03 4.90
CA GLY A 119 -22.08 -11.39 3.68
C GLY A 119 -21.33 -10.08 3.36
N ALA A 120 -20.10 -9.93 3.84
CA ALA A 120 -19.31 -8.72 3.64
C ALA A 120 -18.84 -8.53 2.18
N ILE A 121 -18.93 -9.55 1.34
CA ILE A 121 -18.41 -9.54 -0.03
C ILE A 121 -19.54 -9.47 -1.02
N GLN A 122 -19.53 -8.46 -1.88
CA GLN A 122 -20.45 -8.28 -2.99
C GLN A 122 -19.67 -8.03 -4.28
N LEU A 123 -19.53 -9.06 -5.12
CA LEU A 123 -18.76 -8.98 -6.37
C LEU A 123 -19.55 -8.34 -7.52
N LEU A 124 -20.85 -8.59 -7.59
CA LEU A 124 -21.69 -8.09 -8.66
C LEU A 124 -22.15 -6.65 -8.37
N ASP A 125 -21.77 -5.74 -9.26
CA ASP A 125 -22.35 -4.40 -9.33
C ASP A 125 -23.42 -4.39 -10.42
N GLU A 126 -24.69 -4.21 -10.04
CA GLU A 126 -25.81 -4.15 -11.01
C GLU A 126 -25.66 -3.00 -12.02
N GLY A 127 -24.87 -1.99 -11.71
CA GLY A 127 -24.55 -0.89 -12.62
C GLY A 127 -23.83 -1.33 -13.91
N ARG A 128 -23.16 -2.48 -13.91
CA ARG A 128 -22.51 -3.01 -15.12
C ARG A 128 -23.52 -3.37 -16.22
N LYS A 129 -24.68 -3.86 -15.87
CA LYS A 129 -25.75 -4.22 -16.82
C LYS A 129 -26.29 -3.03 -17.63
N THR A 130 -26.05 -1.82 -17.15
CA THR A 130 -26.46 -0.57 -17.82
C THR A 130 -25.29 0.22 -18.37
N PHE A 131 -24.06 -0.27 -18.16
CA PHE A 131 -22.84 0.36 -18.63
C PHE A 131 -22.53 -0.12 -20.05
N ASN A 132 -22.71 0.78 -21.02
CA ASN A 132 -22.53 0.48 -22.45
C ASN A 132 -21.09 0.73 -22.89
N ILE A 133 -20.46 -0.32 -23.42
CA ILE A 133 -19.11 -0.30 -24.01
C ILE A 133 -19.26 -0.34 -25.53
N LEU A 134 -18.71 0.64 -26.24
CA LEU A 134 -18.64 0.64 -27.70
C LEU A 134 -17.30 0.00 -28.13
N VAL A 135 -17.38 -1.13 -28.81
CA VAL A 135 -16.22 -1.82 -29.41
C VAL A 135 -16.11 -1.41 -30.88
N VAL A 136 -14.98 -0.84 -31.26
CA VAL A 136 -14.70 -0.34 -32.62
C VAL A 136 -13.48 -1.06 -33.18
N ASP A 137 -13.71 -1.89 -34.20
CA ASP A 137 -12.69 -2.71 -34.85
C ASP A 137 -13.17 -3.09 -36.24
N ASP A 138 -12.34 -3.15 -37.25
CA ASP A 138 -12.77 -3.56 -38.61
C ASP A 138 -12.92 -5.08 -38.75
N GLU A 139 -12.28 -5.87 -37.88
CA GLU A 139 -12.37 -7.32 -37.89
C GLU A 139 -13.61 -7.80 -37.10
N LEU A 140 -14.60 -8.40 -37.82
CA LEU A 140 -15.84 -8.91 -37.23
C LEU A 140 -15.56 -9.92 -36.10
N ILE A 141 -14.56 -10.78 -36.28
CA ILE A 141 -14.21 -11.83 -35.31
C ILE A 141 -13.74 -11.25 -33.98
N VAL A 142 -13.03 -10.12 -34.03
CA VAL A 142 -12.57 -9.41 -32.82
C VAL A 142 -13.75 -8.76 -32.12
N ARG A 143 -14.63 -8.09 -32.86
CA ARG A 143 -15.84 -7.47 -32.29
C ARG A 143 -16.75 -8.49 -31.63
N ASP A 144 -17.01 -9.64 -32.29
CA ASP A 144 -17.89 -10.70 -31.75
C ASP A 144 -17.28 -11.33 -30.51
N SER A 145 -15.98 -11.63 -30.52
CA SER A 145 -15.29 -12.21 -29.35
C SER A 145 -15.31 -11.24 -28.16
N LEU A 146 -14.97 -9.97 -28.37
CA LEU A 146 -15.00 -8.96 -27.32
C LEU A 146 -16.42 -8.76 -26.78
N LYS A 147 -17.42 -8.76 -27.65
CA LYS A 147 -18.83 -8.66 -27.23
C LYS A 147 -19.20 -9.84 -26.34
N GLU A 148 -18.94 -11.07 -26.78
CA GLU A 148 -19.28 -12.28 -26.02
C GLU A 148 -18.61 -12.25 -24.62
N TRP A 149 -17.31 -11.99 -24.55
CA TRP A 149 -16.59 -11.96 -23.28
C TRP A 149 -17.08 -10.83 -22.34
N LEU A 150 -17.27 -9.62 -22.89
CA LEU A 150 -17.69 -8.47 -22.08
C LEU A 150 -19.17 -8.58 -21.61
N GLU A 151 -20.05 -9.20 -22.42
CA GLU A 151 -21.45 -9.40 -22.04
C GLU A 151 -21.60 -10.61 -21.09
N VAL A 152 -21.02 -11.78 -21.45
CA VAL A 152 -21.23 -13.01 -20.70
C VAL A 152 -20.43 -13.06 -19.40
N GLU A 153 -19.16 -12.76 -19.47
CA GLU A 153 -18.25 -12.84 -18.31
C GLU A 153 -18.14 -11.48 -17.58
N GLY A 154 -18.11 -10.37 -18.33
CA GLY A 154 -18.01 -9.02 -17.76
C GLY A 154 -19.32 -8.48 -17.22
N GLY A 155 -20.46 -8.92 -17.74
CA GLY A 155 -21.79 -8.44 -17.38
C GLY A 155 -22.11 -7.02 -17.86
N PHE A 156 -21.43 -6.55 -18.92
CA PHE A 156 -21.62 -5.23 -19.52
C PHE A 156 -22.64 -5.26 -20.65
N GLN A 157 -23.10 -4.09 -21.09
CA GLN A 157 -23.79 -3.92 -22.34
C GLN A 157 -22.79 -3.53 -23.42
N VAL A 158 -22.84 -4.19 -24.60
CA VAL A 158 -21.87 -3.94 -25.66
C VAL A 158 -22.54 -3.53 -26.97
N SER A 159 -22.10 -2.39 -27.49
CA SER A 159 -22.40 -1.93 -28.86
C SER A 159 -21.16 -2.13 -29.73
N MET A 160 -21.34 -2.29 -31.04
CA MET A 160 -20.24 -2.51 -31.97
C MET A 160 -20.27 -1.50 -33.12
N ALA A 161 -19.13 -1.14 -33.65
CA ALA A 161 -18.96 -0.37 -34.88
C ALA A 161 -17.80 -0.96 -35.71
N GLU A 162 -17.97 -1.04 -37.02
CA GLU A 162 -16.96 -1.62 -37.93
C GLU A 162 -15.99 -0.61 -38.53
N SER A 163 -16.22 0.68 -38.26
CA SER A 163 -15.41 1.76 -38.82
C SER A 163 -15.47 3.02 -37.95
N GLY A 164 -14.48 3.90 -38.17
CA GLY A 164 -14.41 5.19 -37.49
C GLY A 164 -15.64 6.09 -37.70
N PRO A 165 -16.14 6.26 -38.95
CA PRO A 165 -17.37 7.03 -39.18
C PRO A 165 -18.59 6.47 -38.45
N GLU A 166 -18.77 5.15 -38.42
CA GLU A 166 -19.87 4.51 -37.72
C GLU A 166 -19.75 4.69 -36.20
N ALA A 167 -18.55 4.56 -35.65
CA ALA A 167 -18.30 4.82 -34.25
C ALA A 167 -18.64 6.26 -33.84
N LEU A 168 -18.22 7.26 -34.65
CA LEU A 168 -18.54 8.66 -34.42
C LEU A 168 -20.05 8.97 -34.52
N GLU A 169 -20.77 8.30 -35.41
CA GLU A 169 -22.23 8.42 -35.50
C GLU A 169 -22.91 7.74 -34.31
N HIS A 170 -22.40 6.57 -33.89
CA HIS A 170 -22.95 5.85 -32.73
C HIS A 170 -22.85 6.67 -31.46
N ILE A 171 -21.68 7.29 -31.17
CA ILE A 171 -21.54 8.12 -29.97
C ILE A 171 -22.42 9.37 -29.97
N LYS A 172 -22.74 9.92 -31.14
CA LYS A 172 -23.67 11.05 -31.27
C LYS A 172 -25.12 10.67 -31.03
N THR A 173 -25.52 9.48 -31.48
CA THR A 173 -26.93 9.06 -31.50
C THR A 173 -27.34 8.28 -30.27
N HIS A 174 -26.47 7.38 -29.79
CA HIS A 174 -26.77 6.45 -28.70
C HIS A 174 -25.91 6.70 -27.46
N GLY A 175 -24.70 7.28 -27.66
CA GLY A 175 -23.70 7.43 -26.59
C GLY A 175 -23.09 6.11 -26.14
N CYS A 176 -22.01 6.20 -25.38
CA CYS A 176 -21.43 5.09 -24.64
C CYS A 176 -20.67 5.62 -23.42
N GLN A 177 -20.43 4.77 -22.44
CA GLN A 177 -19.67 5.14 -21.25
C GLN A 177 -18.18 4.79 -21.33
N LEU A 178 -17.81 3.91 -22.26
CA LEU A 178 -16.43 3.54 -22.58
C LEU A 178 -16.34 3.15 -24.05
N MET A 179 -15.29 3.57 -24.75
CA MET A 179 -14.98 3.12 -26.11
C MET A 179 -13.70 2.30 -26.11
N LEU A 180 -13.75 1.08 -26.66
CA LEU A 180 -12.58 0.27 -27.02
C LEU A 180 -12.34 0.46 -28.52
N LEU A 181 -11.21 1.05 -28.91
CA LEU A 181 -10.99 1.56 -30.25
C LEU A 181 -9.71 0.97 -30.87
N ASP A 182 -9.84 0.24 -31.97
CA ASP A 182 -8.67 -0.24 -32.71
C ASP A 182 -7.90 0.92 -33.36
N ILE A 183 -6.58 0.83 -33.32
CA ILE A 183 -5.70 1.84 -33.93
C ILE A 183 -5.71 1.73 -35.45
N LYS A 184 -5.63 0.50 -35.98
CA LYS A 184 -5.45 0.28 -37.42
C LYS A 184 -6.77 -0.16 -38.09
N MET A 185 -7.49 0.80 -38.60
CA MET A 185 -8.72 0.55 -39.38
C MET A 185 -8.62 1.15 -40.80
N PRO A 186 -9.26 0.52 -41.80
CA PRO A 186 -9.30 1.10 -43.17
C PRO A 186 -10.03 2.45 -43.21
N GLY A 187 -9.48 3.39 -43.94
CA GLY A 187 -10.08 4.72 -44.17
C GLY A 187 -9.73 5.72 -43.07
N MET A 188 -10.41 5.67 -41.95
CA MET A 188 -10.15 6.54 -40.80
C MET A 188 -9.48 5.71 -39.70
N ASP A 189 -8.23 6.03 -39.36
CA ASP A 189 -7.51 5.31 -38.31
C ASP A 189 -8.02 5.66 -36.90
N GLY A 190 -7.66 4.82 -35.91
CA GLY A 190 -8.17 4.99 -34.55
C GLY A 190 -7.66 6.26 -33.87
N VAL A 191 -6.50 6.78 -34.24
CA VAL A 191 -5.97 8.04 -33.67
C VAL A 191 -6.80 9.22 -34.15
N GLU A 192 -7.19 9.23 -35.45
CA GLU A 192 -8.07 10.23 -36.01
C GLU A 192 -9.49 10.15 -35.41
N VAL A 193 -10.01 8.92 -35.17
CA VAL A 193 -11.29 8.72 -34.46
C VAL A 193 -11.20 9.23 -33.02
N LEU A 194 -10.13 8.93 -32.30
CA LEU A 194 -9.89 9.42 -30.94
C LEU A 194 -9.92 10.95 -30.89
N GLN A 195 -9.20 11.61 -31.81
CA GLN A 195 -9.16 13.07 -31.85
C GLN A 195 -10.56 13.67 -32.06
N LYS A 196 -11.30 13.17 -33.05
CA LYS A 196 -12.67 13.65 -33.34
C LYS A 196 -13.66 13.31 -32.22
N ALA A 197 -13.50 12.14 -31.59
CA ALA A 197 -14.32 11.76 -30.45
C ALA A 197 -14.08 12.69 -29.25
N LYS A 198 -12.81 13.07 -28.99
CA LYS A 198 -12.47 14.01 -27.93
C LYS A 198 -12.87 15.46 -28.21
N GLU A 199 -12.89 15.87 -29.48
CA GLU A 199 -13.43 17.17 -29.89
C GLU A 199 -14.97 17.25 -29.64
N LEU A 200 -15.68 16.16 -29.86
CA LEU A 200 -17.14 16.09 -29.67
C LEU A 200 -17.52 15.84 -28.20
N PHE A 201 -16.80 14.97 -27.54
CA PHE A 201 -17.05 14.51 -26.17
C PHE A 201 -15.71 14.43 -25.41
N PRO A 202 -15.22 15.56 -24.85
CA PRO A 202 -13.90 15.62 -24.19
C PRO A 202 -13.75 14.61 -23.04
N ASP A 203 -14.83 14.34 -22.33
CA ASP A 203 -14.84 13.45 -21.15
C ASP A 203 -15.07 11.96 -21.49
N LEU A 204 -15.30 11.61 -22.77
CA LEU A 204 -15.53 10.22 -23.17
C LEU A 204 -14.24 9.38 -22.94
N PRO A 205 -14.29 8.36 -22.06
CA PRO A 205 -13.15 7.46 -21.86
C PRO A 205 -12.95 6.60 -23.11
N VAL A 206 -11.72 6.60 -23.65
CA VAL A 206 -11.33 5.79 -24.81
C VAL A 206 -10.10 4.97 -24.46
N VAL A 207 -10.17 3.67 -24.68
CA VAL A 207 -9.05 2.74 -24.56
C VAL A 207 -8.67 2.26 -25.95
N MET A 208 -7.41 2.43 -26.30
CA MET A 208 -6.90 2.04 -27.60
C MET A 208 -6.59 0.54 -27.66
N MET A 209 -6.89 -0.12 -28.76
CA MET A 209 -6.52 -1.50 -29.03
C MET A 209 -5.45 -1.55 -30.13
N THR A 210 -4.42 -2.37 -29.98
CA THR A 210 -3.34 -2.45 -30.97
C THR A 210 -2.66 -3.81 -31.03
N ALA A 211 -2.32 -4.28 -32.22
CA ALA A 211 -1.47 -5.44 -32.42
C ALA A 211 0.04 -5.12 -32.30
N TYR A 212 0.42 -3.84 -32.41
CA TYR A 212 1.80 -3.37 -32.34
C TYR A 212 1.88 -2.11 -31.49
N ALA A 213 2.21 -2.28 -30.21
CA ALA A 213 2.50 -1.15 -29.35
C ALA A 213 3.91 -0.61 -29.68
N THR A 214 4.01 0.42 -30.53
CA THR A 214 5.22 1.23 -30.54
C THR A 214 5.09 2.31 -29.46
N VAL A 215 6.21 2.64 -28.82
CA VAL A 215 6.21 3.69 -27.78
C VAL A 215 5.65 5.01 -28.32
N GLU A 216 5.92 5.31 -29.60
CA GLU A 216 5.48 6.53 -30.27
C GLU A 216 3.95 6.62 -30.41
N THR A 217 3.28 5.57 -30.89
CA THR A 217 1.82 5.57 -31.09
C THR A 217 1.06 5.57 -29.76
N ALA A 218 1.57 4.86 -28.75
CA ALA A 218 0.98 4.89 -27.42
C ALA A 218 1.11 6.28 -26.77
N VAL A 219 2.28 6.92 -26.87
CA VAL A 219 2.51 8.28 -26.36
C VAL A 219 1.66 9.31 -27.08
N GLU A 220 1.46 9.18 -28.39
CA GLU A 220 0.60 10.07 -29.16
C GLU A 220 -0.87 9.97 -28.74
N ALA A 221 -1.40 8.75 -28.63
CA ALA A 221 -2.77 8.52 -28.19
C ALA A 221 -3.01 9.06 -26.77
N MET A 222 -2.06 8.84 -25.84
CA MET A 222 -2.15 9.38 -24.49
C MET A 222 -2.13 10.91 -24.45
N LYS A 223 -1.35 11.57 -25.33
CA LYS A 223 -1.35 13.04 -25.45
C LYS A 223 -2.68 13.60 -25.97
N ILE A 224 -3.38 12.87 -26.82
CA ILE A 224 -4.71 13.24 -27.34
C ILE A 224 -5.78 13.03 -26.26
N GLY A 225 -5.52 12.20 -25.26
CA GLY A 225 -6.42 11.95 -24.14
C GLY A 225 -7.02 10.54 -24.11
N ALA A 226 -6.36 9.54 -24.70
CA ALA A 226 -6.72 8.14 -24.45
C ALA A 226 -6.55 7.82 -22.95
N LEU A 227 -7.45 6.98 -22.43
CA LEU A 227 -7.41 6.56 -21.03
C LEU A 227 -6.35 5.48 -20.78
N ASP A 228 -6.22 4.54 -21.72
CA ASP A 228 -5.29 3.41 -21.63
C ASP A 228 -5.15 2.74 -23.01
N TYR A 229 -4.35 1.68 -23.10
CA TYR A 229 -4.24 0.84 -24.29
C TYR A 229 -4.26 -0.67 -23.96
N LEU A 230 -4.71 -1.48 -24.92
CA LEU A 230 -4.78 -2.93 -24.86
C LEU A 230 -3.99 -3.53 -26.02
N ILE A 231 -3.21 -4.56 -25.76
CA ILE A 231 -2.39 -5.23 -26.79
C ILE A 231 -3.11 -6.49 -27.28
N LYS A 232 -3.30 -6.60 -28.59
CA LYS A 232 -3.77 -7.81 -29.26
C LYS A 232 -2.62 -8.84 -29.39
N PRO A 233 -2.85 -10.17 -29.29
CA PRO A 233 -4.13 -10.82 -29.05
C PRO A 233 -4.58 -10.72 -27.59
N PHE A 234 -5.91 -10.65 -27.39
CA PHE A 234 -6.49 -10.54 -26.07
C PHE A 234 -6.60 -11.90 -25.39
N ASP A 235 -6.26 -11.94 -24.11
CA ASP A 235 -6.57 -13.02 -23.19
C ASP A 235 -7.80 -12.60 -22.37
N PRO A 236 -8.94 -13.31 -22.43
CA PRO A 236 -10.13 -12.98 -21.65
C PRO A 236 -9.85 -12.85 -20.16
N ASP A 237 -9.02 -13.77 -19.61
CA ASP A 237 -8.67 -13.78 -18.19
C ASP A 237 -7.89 -12.52 -17.73
N ALA A 238 -7.23 -11.83 -18.67
CA ALA A 238 -6.53 -10.57 -18.42
C ALA A 238 -7.39 -9.35 -18.81
N LEU A 239 -8.16 -9.43 -19.89
CA LEU A 239 -8.97 -8.34 -20.42
C LEU A 239 -10.14 -7.98 -19.51
N ILE A 240 -10.93 -8.99 -19.10
CA ILE A 240 -12.15 -8.75 -18.30
C ILE A 240 -11.84 -8.04 -16.96
N PRO A 241 -10.87 -8.50 -16.15
CA PRO A 241 -10.49 -7.78 -14.93
C PRO A 241 -10.05 -6.32 -15.20
N LYS A 242 -9.32 -6.08 -16.29
CA LYS A 242 -8.86 -4.74 -16.66
C LYS A 242 -10.03 -3.82 -17.02
N VAL A 243 -10.99 -4.28 -17.81
CA VAL A 243 -12.20 -3.50 -18.15
C VAL A 243 -13.07 -3.25 -16.92
N ILE A 244 -13.19 -4.23 -16.03
CA ILE A 244 -13.89 -4.06 -14.76
C ILE A 244 -13.21 -3.01 -13.88
N GLN A 245 -11.90 -3.00 -13.82
CA GLN A 245 -11.15 -1.97 -13.08
C GLN A 245 -11.40 -0.58 -13.67
N ILE A 246 -11.40 -0.44 -15.00
CA ILE A 246 -11.73 0.82 -15.69
C ILE A 246 -13.15 1.25 -15.34
N TYR A 247 -14.13 0.33 -15.44
CA TYR A 247 -15.51 0.59 -15.05
C TYR A 247 -15.63 1.08 -13.60
N GLN A 248 -14.94 0.41 -12.66
CA GLN A 248 -14.95 0.80 -11.25
C GLN A 248 -14.40 2.21 -11.04
N ASN A 249 -13.32 2.56 -11.74
CA ASN A 249 -12.74 3.89 -11.69
C ASN A 249 -13.70 4.96 -12.24
N LEU A 250 -14.38 4.67 -13.35
CA LEU A 250 -15.35 5.57 -13.98
C LEU A 250 -16.66 5.67 -13.20
N SER A 251 -17.12 4.57 -12.60
CA SER A 251 -18.39 4.49 -11.85
C SER A 251 -18.23 4.85 -10.38
N THR A 252 -17.02 5.12 -9.93
CA THR A 252 -16.78 5.57 -8.55
C THR A 252 -17.38 6.96 -8.39
N PRO A 253 -18.43 7.13 -7.59
CA PRO A 253 -19.01 8.44 -7.41
C PRO A 253 -17.96 9.39 -6.85
N VAL A 254 -17.94 10.59 -7.36
CA VAL A 254 -17.24 11.70 -6.73
C VAL A 254 -17.78 11.80 -5.32
N GLY A 255 -16.92 11.58 -4.34
CA GLY A 255 -17.29 11.55 -2.92
C GLY A 255 -17.67 12.93 -2.39
N PRO A 256 -17.90 13.04 -1.09
CA PRO A 256 -18.33 14.30 -0.50
C PRO A 256 -17.28 15.40 -0.70
N GLU A 257 -17.75 16.57 -1.04
CA GLU A 257 -16.96 17.79 -0.98
C GLU A 257 -16.66 18.13 0.49
N LEU A 258 -15.43 18.43 0.78
CA LEU A 258 -14.97 18.83 2.12
C LEU A 258 -14.44 20.26 2.08
N GLU A 259 -14.83 21.07 3.04
CA GLU A 259 -14.16 22.34 3.30
C GLU A 259 -13.02 22.12 4.29
N VAL A 260 -11.81 22.51 3.89
CA VAL A 260 -10.60 22.40 4.72
C VAL A 260 -9.81 23.71 4.72
N GLY A 261 -9.22 24.05 5.86
CA GLY A 261 -8.46 25.29 6.00
C GLY A 261 -7.03 25.21 5.44
N ALA A 262 -6.44 24.02 5.40
CA ALA A 262 -5.09 23.79 4.88
C ALA A 262 -4.93 22.34 4.42
N ILE A 263 -3.95 22.09 3.55
CA ILE A 263 -3.64 20.76 3.01
C ILE A 263 -2.18 20.41 3.36
N VAL A 264 -1.97 19.24 3.96
CA VAL A 264 -0.63 18.72 4.26
C VAL A 264 -0.37 17.48 3.42
N MET A 265 0.60 17.60 2.51
CA MET A 265 1.00 16.55 1.60
C MET A 265 2.08 15.67 2.22
N SER A 266 1.83 14.37 2.34
CA SER A 266 2.75 13.39 2.93
C SER A 266 2.74 12.07 2.13
N GLY A 267 2.83 12.16 0.80
CA GLY A 267 2.72 11.03 -0.14
C GLY A 267 3.85 10.00 -0.09
N GLY A 268 4.89 10.26 0.72
CA GLY A 268 6.02 9.32 0.87
C GLY A 268 6.98 9.33 -0.31
N THR A 269 7.54 8.17 -0.64
CA THR A 269 8.58 7.98 -1.66
C THR A 269 8.48 6.58 -2.26
N SER A 270 8.92 6.41 -3.48
CA SER A 270 9.20 5.11 -4.10
C SER A 270 10.70 4.79 -4.03
N TYR A 271 11.09 3.67 -4.59
CA TYR A 271 12.48 3.23 -4.63
C TYR A 271 12.88 2.93 -6.07
N TYR A 272 14.16 3.09 -6.35
CA TYR A 272 14.71 2.77 -7.65
C TYR A 272 14.52 1.28 -7.97
N ASN A 273 14.04 0.97 -9.17
CA ASN A 273 13.95 -0.38 -9.70
C ASN A 273 15.21 -0.69 -10.52
N PRO A 274 16.10 -1.59 -10.06
CA PRO A 274 17.32 -1.91 -10.81
C PRO A 274 17.06 -2.56 -12.18
N ALA A 275 15.90 -3.19 -12.39
CA ALA A 275 15.54 -3.80 -13.66
C ALA A 275 15.38 -2.77 -14.80
N GLU A 276 15.07 -1.53 -14.46
CA GLU A 276 14.94 -0.40 -15.41
C GLU A 276 16.28 0.28 -15.72
N GLY A 277 17.34 -0.07 -14.97
CA GLY A 277 18.65 0.50 -15.11
C GLY A 277 19.51 -0.16 -16.20
N LYS A 278 20.60 0.53 -16.61
CA LYS A 278 21.59 -0.03 -17.54
C LYS A 278 22.45 -1.11 -16.89
N ASP A 279 22.72 -0.99 -15.59
CA ASP A 279 23.49 -1.95 -14.79
C ASP A 279 22.59 -2.58 -13.74
N THR A 280 22.11 -3.76 -14.03
CA THR A 280 21.19 -4.50 -13.18
C THR A 280 21.89 -5.32 -12.11
N TYR A 281 23.21 -5.48 -12.18
CA TYR A 281 23.99 -6.42 -11.32
C TYR A 281 23.40 -7.83 -11.28
N GLY A 282 22.71 -8.24 -12.36
CA GLY A 282 22.01 -9.51 -12.42
C GLY A 282 20.61 -9.53 -11.76
N TYR A 283 20.12 -8.39 -11.25
CA TYR A 283 18.79 -8.29 -10.69
C TYR A 283 17.71 -8.67 -11.73
N GLY A 284 16.76 -9.47 -11.31
CA GLY A 284 15.71 -10.04 -12.18
C GLY A 284 16.11 -11.30 -12.95
N SER A 285 17.42 -11.56 -13.12
CA SER A 285 17.93 -12.80 -13.76
C SER A 285 18.64 -13.74 -12.79
N LEU A 286 19.21 -13.23 -11.71
CA LEU A 286 19.84 -14.00 -10.64
C LEU A 286 18.96 -13.92 -9.39
N PRO A 287 18.32 -15.02 -8.97
CA PRO A 287 17.37 -14.99 -7.84
C PRO A 287 17.98 -14.56 -6.50
N ASP A 288 19.29 -14.75 -6.34
CA ASP A 288 20.02 -14.38 -5.13
C ASP A 288 20.60 -12.96 -5.18
N VAL A 289 20.15 -12.14 -6.15
CA VAL A 289 20.39 -10.70 -6.18
C VAL A 289 19.07 -10.00 -5.89
N VAL A 290 18.96 -9.37 -4.75
CA VAL A 290 17.74 -8.74 -4.24
C VAL A 290 17.98 -7.26 -3.90
N THR A 291 16.93 -6.46 -3.90
CA THR A 291 17.00 -5.09 -3.38
C THR A 291 17.00 -5.06 -1.84
N SER A 292 17.42 -3.95 -1.26
CA SER A 292 17.33 -3.73 0.20
C SER A 292 15.89 -3.85 0.71
N ILE A 293 14.90 -3.47 -0.08
CA ILE A 293 13.48 -3.60 0.29
C ILE A 293 13.04 -5.07 0.34
N GLU A 294 13.45 -5.86 -0.65
CA GLU A 294 13.21 -7.31 -0.68
C GLU A 294 13.94 -8.02 0.46
N PHE A 295 15.19 -7.64 0.73
CA PHE A 295 15.95 -8.22 1.83
C PHE A 295 15.31 -7.91 3.20
N GLU A 296 14.78 -6.72 3.41
CA GLU A 296 14.02 -6.41 4.62
C GLU A 296 12.79 -7.32 4.76
N ARG A 297 12.13 -7.69 3.66
CA ARG A 297 11.04 -8.67 3.68
C ARG A 297 11.52 -10.07 4.00
N LEU A 298 12.65 -10.51 3.46
CA LEU A 298 13.29 -11.79 3.83
C LEU A 298 13.66 -11.83 5.32
N LEU A 299 14.12 -10.71 5.87
CA LEU A 299 14.39 -10.59 7.32
C LEU A 299 13.11 -10.55 8.17
N SER A 300 11.95 -10.28 7.65
CA SER A 300 10.73 -10.14 8.44
C SER A 300 10.13 -11.49 8.81
N GLY A 301 9.65 -11.63 10.05
CA GLY A 301 8.88 -12.81 10.48
C GLY A 301 7.55 -13.00 9.72
N THR A 302 7.06 -11.95 9.04
CA THR A 302 5.89 -11.99 8.14
C THR A 302 6.30 -12.04 6.66
N GLY A 303 7.58 -12.18 6.36
CA GLY A 303 8.10 -12.32 5.01
C GLY A 303 8.04 -13.75 4.51
N PRO A 304 8.42 -13.97 3.24
CA PRO A 304 8.25 -15.27 2.56
C PRO A 304 9.00 -16.42 3.22
N SER A 305 10.16 -16.14 3.83
CA SER A 305 10.98 -17.15 4.55
C SER A 305 10.64 -17.28 6.04
N GLY A 306 9.63 -16.51 6.54
CA GLY A 306 9.36 -16.43 7.99
C GLY A 306 10.52 -15.83 8.79
N GLY A 307 11.36 -15.04 8.13
CA GLY A 307 12.55 -14.42 8.70
C GLY A 307 13.77 -15.34 8.83
N LYS A 308 13.75 -16.51 8.20
CA LYS A 308 14.93 -17.39 8.09
C LYS A 308 15.87 -16.84 7.03
N LEU A 309 17.18 -16.87 7.31
CA LEU A 309 18.24 -16.48 6.38
C LEU A 309 18.51 -17.64 5.41
N VAL A 310 17.73 -17.71 4.34
CA VAL A 310 17.85 -18.71 3.30
C VAL A 310 17.89 -18.05 1.92
N ARG A 311 18.60 -18.65 0.99
CA ARG A 311 18.72 -18.18 -0.39
C ARG A 311 17.35 -18.25 -1.09
N PRO A 312 16.96 -17.21 -1.83
CA PRO A 312 15.75 -17.23 -2.64
C PRO A 312 15.75 -18.35 -3.70
N SER A 313 16.90 -18.67 -4.28
CA SER A 313 17.03 -19.63 -5.39
C SER A 313 16.71 -21.09 -5.00
N ASP A 314 17.21 -21.52 -3.84
CA ASP A 314 17.25 -22.96 -3.49
C ASP A 314 16.91 -23.27 -2.02
N GLY A 315 16.68 -22.25 -1.20
CA GLY A 315 16.35 -22.40 0.22
C GLY A 315 17.54 -22.82 1.12
N ARG A 316 18.77 -22.89 0.59
CA ARG A 316 19.96 -23.17 1.42
C ARG A 316 20.24 -22.04 2.40
N PRO A 317 20.81 -22.32 3.60
CA PRO A 317 21.21 -21.29 4.55
C PRO A 317 22.22 -20.33 3.91
N ILE A 318 22.04 -19.03 4.18
CA ILE A 318 22.97 -17.99 3.76
C ILE A 318 24.11 -17.89 4.78
N THR A 319 25.35 -17.90 4.30
CA THR A 319 26.56 -17.74 5.10
C THR A 319 27.35 -16.48 4.76
N ARG A 320 27.13 -15.87 3.58
CA ARG A 320 27.83 -14.68 3.10
C ARG A 320 26.86 -13.73 2.42
N ILE A 321 26.79 -12.49 2.87
CA ILE A 321 25.94 -11.44 2.26
C ILE A 321 26.80 -10.23 1.90
N ALA A 322 26.58 -9.71 0.69
CA ALA A 322 27.21 -8.49 0.19
C ALA A 322 26.18 -7.39 -0.08
N TRP A 323 26.35 -6.21 0.51
CA TRP A 323 25.55 -5.01 0.21
C TRP A 323 26.28 -4.09 -0.75
N LEU A 324 25.65 -3.75 -1.87
CA LEU A 324 26.16 -2.80 -2.84
C LEU A 324 25.48 -1.44 -2.66
N GLN A 325 26.26 -0.41 -2.34
CA GLN A 325 25.74 0.93 -2.06
C GLN A 325 25.54 1.77 -3.31
N CYS A 326 24.65 2.78 -3.20
CA CYS A 326 24.38 3.80 -4.22
C CYS A 326 23.75 3.24 -5.52
N ILE A 327 22.92 2.21 -5.42
CA ILE A 327 22.18 1.69 -6.58
C ILE A 327 21.03 2.65 -6.92
N GLY A 328 21.06 3.21 -8.15
CA GLY A 328 20.13 4.26 -8.56
C GLY A 328 20.21 5.54 -7.72
N SER A 329 21.40 5.88 -7.22
CA SER A 329 21.66 7.07 -6.42
C SER A 329 23.11 7.49 -6.64
N ARG A 330 23.40 8.80 -6.75
CA ARG A 330 24.71 9.34 -7.15
C ARG A 330 25.15 8.81 -8.53
N ASP A 331 24.19 8.68 -9.40
CA ASP A 331 24.35 8.10 -10.73
C ASP A 331 23.58 8.94 -11.77
N THR A 332 24.33 9.62 -12.62
CA THR A 332 23.78 10.46 -13.69
C THR A 332 23.12 9.65 -14.80
N GLN A 333 23.45 8.36 -14.95
CA GLN A 333 22.84 7.50 -15.97
C GLN A 333 21.42 7.05 -15.58
N SER A 334 21.08 7.13 -14.30
CA SER A 334 19.74 6.84 -13.76
C SER A 334 19.01 8.10 -13.30
N ASP A 335 19.37 9.27 -13.84
CA ASP A 335 18.77 10.58 -13.51
C ASP A 335 18.73 10.86 -11.99
N ALA A 336 19.77 10.44 -11.29
CA ALA A 336 19.89 10.55 -9.84
C ALA A 336 21.31 10.93 -9.40
N ASP A 337 21.74 12.13 -9.75
CA ASP A 337 23.02 12.71 -9.35
C ASP A 337 23.08 13.06 -7.84
N PHE A 338 22.00 12.83 -7.11
CA PHE A 338 21.85 13.06 -5.67
C PHE A 338 22.09 11.81 -4.81
N CYS A 339 22.38 12.01 -3.53
CA CYS A 339 22.46 10.95 -2.53
C CYS A 339 21.12 10.77 -1.82
N SER A 340 20.62 9.53 -1.77
CA SER A 340 19.36 9.21 -1.07
C SER A 340 19.44 9.30 0.47
N THR A 341 20.58 9.61 1.05
CA THR A 341 20.87 9.83 2.47
C THR A 341 20.64 8.64 3.41
N ILE A 342 19.78 7.70 3.06
CA ILE A 342 19.36 6.58 3.94
C ILE A 342 20.08 5.26 3.65
N CYS A 343 20.59 5.04 2.42
CA CYS A 343 21.09 3.72 1.97
C CYS A 343 22.20 3.18 2.86
N CYS A 344 23.13 4.02 3.32
CA CYS A 344 24.24 3.61 4.17
C CYS A 344 23.76 3.09 5.52
N MET A 345 22.84 3.80 6.17
CA MET A 345 22.29 3.38 7.46
C MET A 345 21.39 2.16 7.32
N TYR A 346 20.73 2.04 6.18
CA TYR A 346 19.88 0.92 5.84
C TYR A 346 20.68 -0.38 5.79
N ALA A 347 21.76 -0.40 4.98
CA ALA A 347 22.64 -1.55 4.84
C ALA A 347 23.31 -1.95 6.16
N ILE A 348 23.81 -0.97 6.94
CA ILE A 348 24.41 -1.24 8.23
C ILE A 348 23.41 -1.93 9.17
N LYS A 349 22.18 -1.44 9.21
CA LYS A 349 21.12 -2.02 10.04
C LYS A 349 20.74 -3.43 9.59
N GLU A 350 20.55 -3.63 8.29
CA GLU A 350 20.25 -4.94 7.73
C GLU A 350 21.35 -5.95 8.04
N ALA A 351 22.62 -5.57 7.85
CA ALA A 351 23.76 -6.41 8.19
C ALA A 351 23.78 -6.80 9.68
N MET A 352 23.54 -5.85 10.57
CA MET A 352 23.48 -6.11 12.01
C MET A 352 22.33 -7.05 12.39
N VAL A 353 21.13 -6.83 11.83
CA VAL A 353 19.96 -7.69 12.10
C VAL A 353 20.18 -9.10 11.55
N ALA A 354 20.77 -9.23 10.35
CA ALA A 354 21.10 -10.52 9.77
C ALA A 354 22.08 -11.31 10.63
N ARG A 355 23.18 -10.65 11.09
CA ARG A 355 24.17 -11.26 12.01
C ARG A 355 23.55 -11.69 13.33
N GLU A 356 22.72 -10.85 13.94
CA GLU A 356 22.01 -11.19 15.17
C GLU A 356 21.13 -12.43 15.00
N ARG A 357 20.43 -12.55 13.88
CA ARG A 357 19.61 -13.73 13.57
C ARG A 357 20.43 -14.97 13.34
N ALA A 358 21.51 -14.88 12.58
CA ALA A 358 22.44 -15.98 12.37
C ALA A 358 22.99 -16.47 13.72
N THR A 359 23.43 -15.56 14.58
CA THR A 359 23.94 -15.90 15.94
C THR A 359 22.87 -16.59 16.78
N ARG A 360 21.62 -16.10 16.78
CA ARG A 360 20.51 -16.75 17.50
C ARG A 360 20.18 -18.15 16.95
N ALA A 361 20.44 -18.38 15.67
CA ALA A 361 20.29 -19.69 15.03
C ALA A 361 21.52 -20.60 15.20
N GLY A 362 22.57 -20.15 15.89
CA GLY A 362 23.83 -20.89 16.05
C GLY A 362 24.69 -20.95 14.77
N ALA A 363 24.41 -20.07 13.79
CA ALA A 363 25.12 -20.00 12.51
C ALA A 363 26.13 -18.83 12.49
N GLN A 364 27.19 -18.99 11.68
CA GLN A 364 28.10 -17.90 11.34
C GLN A 364 27.61 -17.21 10.06
N LEU A 365 27.78 -15.89 9.98
CA LEU A 365 27.41 -15.09 8.83
C LEU A 365 28.48 -14.03 8.55
N ASP A 366 29.05 -14.09 7.37
CA ASP A 366 29.97 -13.05 6.88
C ASP A 366 29.16 -11.97 6.15
N THR A 367 29.43 -10.72 6.50
CA THR A 367 28.71 -9.56 5.96
C THR A 367 29.69 -8.52 5.45
N SER A 368 29.52 -8.08 4.20
CA SER A 368 30.37 -7.08 3.55
C SER A 368 29.55 -5.97 2.93
N ILE A 369 29.90 -4.71 3.19
CA ILE A 369 29.27 -3.52 2.61
C ILE A 369 30.28 -2.85 1.68
N TYR A 370 29.95 -2.79 0.37
CA TYR A 370 30.76 -2.14 -0.66
C TYR A 370 30.27 -0.72 -0.86
N TYR A 371 31.14 0.28 -0.70
CA TYR A 371 30.75 1.69 -0.68
C TYR A 371 31.79 2.62 -1.30
N MET A 372 31.38 3.75 -1.85
CA MET A 372 32.27 4.82 -2.31
C MET A 372 32.69 5.72 -1.15
N ASP A 373 31.75 6.25 -0.40
CA ASP A 373 31.89 6.93 0.89
C ASP A 373 30.68 6.62 1.78
N MET A 374 30.94 6.42 3.05
CA MET A 374 29.88 6.07 4.02
C MET A 374 29.29 7.34 4.62
N ARG A 375 27.98 7.51 4.49
CA ARG A 375 27.27 8.70 4.96
C ARG A 375 26.43 8.38 6.20
N THR A 376 26.98 8.74 7.36
CA THR A 376 26.39 8.48 8.69
C THR A 376 26.22 9.80 9.46
N PHE A 377 25.52 10.77 8.84
CA PHE A 377 25.46 12.14 9.32
C PHE A 377 24.47 12.39 10.45
N GLY A 378 23.53 11.48 10.70
CA GLY A 378 22.54 11.61 11.75
C GLY A 378 23.13 11.45 13.16
N LYS A 379 22.38 11.94 14.16
CA LYS A 379 22.77 11.83 15.57
C LYS A 379 22.98 10.36 15.96
N SER A 380 24.18 10.05 16.43
CA SER A 380 24.62 8.69 16.83
C SER A 380 24.82 7.69 15.68
N PHE A 381 24.66 8.07 14.41
CA PHE A 381 24.80 7.16 13.26
C PHE A 381 26.27 6.70 13.10
N GLN A 382 27.23 7.58 13.34
CA GLN A 382 28.64 7.18 13.34
C GLN A 382 28.94 6.11 14.41
N ARG A 383 28.42 6.27 15.62
CA ARG A 383 28.56 5.25 16.68
C ARG A 383 27.93 3.92 16.31
N TYR A 384 26.84 3.96 15.55
CA TYR A 384 26.16 2.76 15.07
C TYR A 384 27.02 2.03 14.05
N ARG A 385 27.66 2.75 13.13
CA ARG A 385 28.65 2.21 12.20
C ARG A 385 29.83 1.58 12.94
N ASP A 386 30.47 2.33 13.85
CA ASP A 386 31.65 1.84 14.60
C ASP A 386 31.32 0.55 15.37
N ARG A 387 30.12 0.50 15.97
CA ARG A 387 29.63 -0.70 16.65
C ARG A 387 29.38 -1.86 15.69
N SER A 388 28.90 -1.59 14.48
CA SER A 388 28.67 -2.63 13.46
C SER A 388 29.99 -3.21 12.93
N GLU A 389 31.02 -2.38 12.77
CA GLU A 389 32.36 -2.80 12.41
C GLU A 389 32.97 -3.68 13.52
N ALA A 390 32.85 -3.25 14.78
CA ALA A 390 33.26 -4.04 15.93
C ALA A 390 32.49 -5.36 16.06
N ALA A 391 31.26 -5.43 15.58
CA ALA A 391 30.47 -6.67 15.52
C ALA A 391 30.84 -7.57 14.33
N GLY A 392 31.81 -7.18 13.48
CA GLY A 392 32.33 -7.98 12.39
C GLY A 392 31.68 -7.72 11.02
N VAL A 393 30.97 -6.58 10.82
CA VAL A 393 30.58 -6.14 9.49
C VAL A 393 31.79 -5.58 8.76
N ALA A 394 32.17 -6.16 7.63
CA ALA A 394 33.28 -5.70 6.82
C ALA A 394 32.86 -4.51 5.93
N PHE A 395 33.61 -3.43 6.02
CA PHE A 395 33.45 -2.24 5.19
C PHE A 395 34.50 -2.19 4.10
N LYS A 396 34.09 -2.41 2.82
CA LYS A 396 34.98 -2.47 1.66
C LYS A 396 34.80 -1.22 0.81
N ARG A 397 35.77 -0.32 0.85
CA ARG A 397 35.73 0.91 0.06
C ARG A 397 36.10 0.61 -1.40
N GLY A 398 35.12 0.69 -2.28
CA GLY A 398 35.23 0.44 -3.71
C GLY A 398 33.87 0.28 -4.32
N ARG A 399 33.78 0.37 -5.65
CA ARG A 399 32.57 0.10 -6.39
C ARG A 399 32.66 -1.29 -7.01
N VAL A 400 31.65 -2.12 -6.75
CA VAL A 400 31.47 -3.37 -7.47
C VAL A 400 31.07 -3.03 -8.90
N HIS A 401 31.71 -3.69 -9.84
CA HIS A 401 31.48 -3.42 -11.25
C HIS A 401 30.68 -4.53 -11.92
N SER A 402 30.74 -5.75 -11.41
CA SER A 402 29.87 -6.82 -11.92
C SER A 402 29.55 -7.85 -10.83
N VAL A 403 28.36 -8.42 -10.94
CA VAL A 403 27.91 -9.59 -10.21
C VAL A 403 27.55 -10.65 -11.24
N VAL A 404 28.18 -11.80 -11.17
CA VAL A 404 27.97 -12.91 -12.12
C VAL A 404 27.90 -14.24 -11.34
N PRO A 405 27.27 -15.28 -11.88
CA PRO A 405 27.36 -16.60 -11.28
C PRO A 405 28.83 -17.05 -11.19
N ASP A 406 29.19 -17.68 -10.07
CA ASP A 406 30.48 -18.36 -9.97
C ASP A 406 30.56 -19.50 -10.98
N PRO A 407 31.72 -19.82 -11.54
CA PRO A 407 31.88 -20.94 -12.47
C PRO A 407 31.42 -22.31 -11.93
N SER A 408 31.42 -22.50 -10.61
CA SER A 408 30.82 -23.68 -9.97
C SER A 408 29.30 -23.71 -10.00
N GLY A 409 28.64 -22.55 -10.26
CA GLY A 409 27.21 -22.36 -10.23
C GLY A 409 26.58 -22.33 -8.84
N GLU A 410 27.39 -22.38 -7.78
CA GLU A 410 26.90 -22.45 -6.40
C GLU A 410 26.70 -21.08 -5.74
N ASP A 411 27.51 -20.07 -6.14
CA ASP A 411 27.61 -18.76 -5.51
C ASP A 411 27.56 -17.62 -6.53
N LEU A 412 27.54 -16.38 -6.01
CA LEU A 412 27.70 -15.16 -6.79
C LEU A 412 29.14 -14.64 -6.65
N GLN A 413 29.76 -14.31 -7.77
CA GLN A 413 31.07 -13.69 -7.85
C GLN A 413 30.94 -12.18 -8.04
N LEU A 414 31.56 -11.40 -7.15
CA LEU A 414 31.60 -9.94 -7.20
C LEU A 414 33.01 -9.49 -7.63
N ARG A 415 33.08 -8.71 -8.70
CA ARG A 415 34.35 -8.07 -9.13
C ARG A 415 34.32 -6.60 -8.76
N TRP A 416 35.36 -6.13 -8.11
CA TRP A 416 35.44 -4.74 -7.64
C TRP A 416 36.88 -4.23 -7.64
N VAL A 417 37.04 -2.90 -7.63
CA VAL A 417 38.35 -2.26 -7.60
C VAL A 417 38.55 -1.70 -6.20
N ALA A 418 39.63 -2.16 -5.56
CA ALA A 418 40.04 -1.67 -4.25
C ALA A 418 40.68 -0.27 -4.33
N THR A 419 40.86 0.37 -3.20
CA THR A 419 41.40 1.75 -3.12
C THR A 419 42.85 1.88 -3.62
N ASP A 420 43.58 0.80 -3.65
CA ASP A 420 44.97 0.70 -4.19
C ASP A 420 44.97 0.46 -5.72
N GLY A 421 43.82 0.36 -6.36
CA GLY A 421 43.65 0.11 -7.79
C GLY A 421 43.68 -1.37 -8.17
N THR A 422 43.83 -2.29 -7.21
CA THR A 422 43.81 -3.73 -7.51
C THR A 422 42.36 -4.21 -7.81
N VAL A 423 42.24 -5.09 -8.81
CA VAL A 423 40.99 -5.79 -9.08
C VAL A 423 40.86 -6.98 -8.16
N ALA A 424 39.86 -6.98 -7.30
CA ALA A 424 39.58 -8.05 -6.37
C ALA A 424 38.30 -8.80 -6.78
N THR A 425 38.25 -10.06 -6.38
CA THR A 425 37.10 -10.95 -6.57
C THR A 425 36.67 -11.50 -5.23
N ASP A 426 35.40 -11.31 -4.90
CA ASP A 426 34.78 -11.83 -3.70
C ASP A 426 33.59 -12.72 -4.08
N HIS A 427 33.13 -13.54 -3.13
CA HIS A 427 31.99 -14.45 -3.30
C HIS A 427 30.92 -14.17 -2.25
N ALA A 428 29.66 -14.29 -2.64
CA ALA A 428 28.51 -14.16 -1.76
C ALA A 428 27.41 -15.17 -2.11
N ASP A 429 26.65 -15.59 -1.11
CA ASP A 429 25.45 -16.41 -1.28
C ASP A 429 24.26 -15.55 -1.64
N LEU A 430 24.28 -14.28 -1.21
CA LEU A 430 23.26 -13.28 -1.48
C LEU A 430 23.88 -11.91 -1.70
N VAL A 431 23.41 -11.21 -2.72
CA VAL A 431 23.77 -9.80 -2.98
C VAL A 431 22.58 -8.90 -2.76
N VAL A 432 22.74 -7.86 -1.96
CA VAL A 432 21.70 -6.89 -1.63
C VAL A 432 22.05 -5.55 -2.28
N LEU A 433 21.18 -5.11 -3.18
CA LEU A 433 21.29 -3.83 -3.86
C LEU A 433 20.66 -2.74 -2.97
N SER A 434 21.46 -1.86 -2.41
CA SER A 434 20.99 -0.74 -1.58
C SER A 434 20.42 0.38 -2.45
N VAL A 435 19.13 0.22 -2.80
CA VAL A 435 18.43 1.09 -3.76
C VAL A 435 18.13 2.48 -3.19
N GLY A 436 18.24 3.49 -4.06
CA GLY A 436 17.96 4.88 -3.72
C GLY A 436 16.47 5.20 -3.69
N GLN A 437 16.12 6.29 -2.99
CA GLN A 437 14.76 6.84 -3.00
C GLN A 437 14.46 7.54 -4.31
N ARG A 438 13.19 7.51 -4.70
CA ARG A 438 12.59 8.20 -5.85
C ARG A 438 11.36 8.99 -5.41
N PRO A 439 10.91 9.98 -6.19
CA PRO A 439 9.59 10.58 -5.97
C PRO A 439 8.51 9.51 -5.87
N ALA A 440 7.47 9.78 -5.09
CA ALA A 440 6.34 8.87 -4.97
C ALA A 440 5.64 8.69 -6.33
N GLU A 441 5.13 7.50 -6.59
CA GLU A 441 4.25 7.26 -7.74
C GLU A 441 3.04 8.20 -7.66
N GLY A 442 2.61 8.74 -8.80
CA GLY A 442 1.50 9.70 -8.85
C GLY A 442 1.83 11.11 -8.33
N ALA A 443 3.05 11.37 -7.85
CA ALA A 443 3.45 12.71 -7.35
C ALA A 443 3.24 13.80 -8.40
N GLN A 444 3.48 13.50 -9.68
CA GLN A 444 3.26 14.44 -10.78
C GLN A 444 1.80 14.85 -10.89
N ALA A 445 0.90 13.90 -11.08
CA ALA A 445 -0.52 14.17 -11.24
C ALA A 445 -1.09 14.95 -10.03
N LEU A 446 -0.63 14.59 -8.82
CA LEU A 446 -1.06 15.25 -7.59
C LEU A 446 -0.54 16.70 -7.50
N THR A 447 0.72 16.96 -7.87
CA THR A 447 1.29 18.32 -7.86
C THR A 447 0.67 19.20 -8.94
N ASP A 448 0.41 18.64 -10.13
CA ASP A 448 -0.24 19.36 -11.22
C ASP A 448 -1.68 19.75 -10.82
N MET A 449 -2.45 18.83 -10.21
CA MET A 449 -3.79 19.11 -9.66
C MET A 449 -3.78 20.22 -8.60
N LEU A 450 -2.76 20.22 -7.75
CA LEU A 450 -2.63 21.19 -6.67
C LEU A 450 -2.03 22.53 -7.12
N GLY A 451 -1.51 22.63 -8.35
CA GLY A 451 -0.83 23.81 -8.86
C GLY A 451 0.44 24.13 -8.08
N ILE A 452 1.22 23.10 -7.70
CA ILE A 452 2.49 23.26 -6.98
C ILE A 452 3.65 22.69 -7.82
N GLU A 453 4.82 23.28 -7.66
CA GLU A 453 6.00 22.93 -8.44
C GLU A 453 6.76 21.72 -7.88
N ARG A 454 7.50 21.05 -8.75
CA ARG A 454 8.47 20.02 -8.40
C ARG A 454 9.89 20.49 -8.72
N ASN A 455 10.85 20.00 -7.94
CA ASN A 455 12.26 20.24 -8.23
C ASN A 455 12.72 19.37 -9.43
N PRO A 456 13.93 19.60 -9.97
CA PRO A 456 14.43 18.86 -11.14
C PRO A 456 14.44 17.34 -10.98
N TRP A 457 14.43 16.82 -9.76
CA TRP A 457 14.40 15.39 -9.46
C TRP A 457 13.00 14.82 -9.21
N GLY A 458 11.95 15.65 -9.40
CA GLY A 458 10.55 15.24 -9.28
C GLY A 458 9.95 15.27 -7.88
N PHE A 459 10.69 15.66 -6.84
CA PHE A 459 10.14 15.89 -5.50
C PHE A 459 9.45 17.26 -5.43
N VAL A 460 8.51 17.41 -4.51
CA VAL A 460 7.82 18.68 -4.32
C VAL A 460 8.80 19.80 -3.96
N GLN A 461 8.75 20.90 -4.72
CA GLN A 461 9.54 22.07 -4.46
C GLN A 461 8.96 22.83 -3.26
N THR A 462 9.79 23.10 -2.26
CA THR A 462 9.46 24.01 -1.15
C THR A 462 10.08 25.39 -1.37
N GLU A 463 9.50 26.43 -0.76
CA GLU A 463 10.04 27.78 -0.78
C GLU A 463 11.47 27.82 -0.21
N ALA A 464 12.27 28.76 -0.67
CA ALA A 464 13.60 28.98 -0.11
C ALA A 464 13.53 29.25 1.41
N PHE A 465 14.40 28.57 2.16
CA PHE A 465 14.44 28.64 3.64
C PHE A 465 13.19 28.13 4.37
N SER A 466 12.26 27.47 3.67
CA SER A 466 11.13 26.76 4.26
C SER A 466 11.27 25.26 4.09
N LEU A 467 11.03 24.52 5.15
CA LEU A 467 11.06 23.06 5.11
C LEU A 467 9.76 22.46 4.53
N THR A 468 8.67 23.23 4.49
CA THR A 468 7.32 22.68 4.27
C THR A 468 6.44 23.49 3.33
N ARG A 469 6.63 24.80 3.25
CA ARG A 469 5.77 25.67 2.43
C ARG A 469 6.03 25.46 0.96
N THR A 470 4.96 25.35 0.18
CA THR A 470 4.99 25.30 -1.28
C THR A 470 4.66 26.68 -1.87
N ALA A 471 4.82 26.84 -3.17
CA ALA A 471 4.47 28.09 -3.88
C ALA A 471 2.97 28.46 -3.73
N ARG A 472 2.09 27.49 -3.43
CA ARG A 472 0.68 27.73 -3.15
C ARG A 472 0.43 27.81 -1.64
N THR A 473 0.15 29.00 -1.15
CA THR A 473 -0.15 29.24 0.29
C THR A 473 -1.27 28.31 0.77
N GLY A 474 -1.13 27.75 1.98
CA GLY A 474 -2.11 26.83 2.56
C GLY A 474 -1.92 25.38 2.17
N ILE A 475 -1.06 25.08 1.19
CA ILE A 475 -0.63 23.74 0.84
C ILE A 475 0.82 23.55 1.25
N VAL A 476 1.08 22.58 2.11
CA VAL A 476 2.41 22.30 2.65
C VAL A 476 2.80 20.85 2.38
N ALA A 477 4.09 20.61 2.20
CA ALA A 477 4.64 19.27 1.99
C ALA A 477 5.44 18.78 3.21
N SER A 478 5.41 17.48 3.47
CA SER A 478 6.08 16.87 4.62
C SER A 478 6.67 15.51 4.31
N GLY A 479 7.74 15.17 5.02
CA GLY A 479 8.41 13.88 4.90
C GLY A 479 9.11 13.68 3.57
N ALA A 480 9.32 12.42 3.18
CA ALA A 480 10.04 12.07 1.96
C ALA A 480 9.35 12.52 0.66
N PHE A 481 8.10 12.94 0.72
CA PHE A 481 7.38 13.56 -0.40
C PHE A 481 7.97 14.92 -0.81
N ALA A 482 8.47 15.69 0.16
CA ALA A 482 9.15 16.96 -0.07
C ALA A 482 10.67 16.82 -0.32
N GLY A 483 11.19 15.61 -0.46
CA GLY A 483 12.59 15.32 -0.73
C GLY A 483 13.17 14.24 0.19
N LEU A 484 14.40 13.89 -0.11
CA LEU A 484 15.15 12.82 0.55
C LEU A 484 15.35 13.09 2.05
N LYS A 485 14.90 12.18 2.90
CA LYS A 485 14.90 12.35 4.36
C LYS A 485 14.97 11.03 5.11
N ASP A 486 15.56 11.08 6.28
CA ASP A 486 15.44 10.02 7.28
C ASP A 486 14.16 10.16 8.12
N ILE A 487 13.96 9.23 9.05
CA ILE A 487 12.78 9.24 9.93
C ILE A 487 12.77 10.46 10.85
N SER A 488 13.92 10.81 11.42
CA SER A 488 14.04 11.93 12.37
C SER A 488 13.74 13.25 11.69
N GLU A 489 14.27 13.45 10.50
CA GLU A 489 13.99 14.61 9.65
C GLU A 489 12.51 14.69 9.25
N SER A 490 11.92 13.55 8.93
CA SER A 490 10.49 13.46 8.59
C SER A 490 9.59 13.84 9.77
N VAL A 491 9.93 13.43 11.00
CA VAL A 491 9.18 13.81 12.22
C VAL A 491 9.30 15.30 12.52
N ILE A 492 10.50 15.88 12.38
CA ILE A 492 10.71 17.33 12.54
C ILE A 492 9.87 18.09 11.52
N GLN A 493 9.91 17.66 10.27
CA GLN A 493 9.17 18.31 9.20
C GLN A 493 7.66 18.16 9.35
N ALA A 494 7.16 17.02 9.85
CA ALA A 494 5.74 16.84 10.15
C ALA A 494 5.25 17.86 11.19
N SER A 495 6.06 18.14 12.23
CA SER A 495 5.75 19.18 13.22
C SER A 495 5.75 20.58 12.61
N ALA A 496 6.70 20.88 11.73
CA ALA A 496 6.76 22.16 11.01
C ALA A 496 5.56 22.32 10.05
N ALA A 497 5.15 21.25 9.36
CA ALA A 497 3.98 21.26 8.47
C ALA A 497 2.67 21.49 9.24
N ALA A 498 2.51 20.85 10.39
CA ALA A 498 1.36 21.08 11.26
C ALA A 498 1.29 22.54 11.75
N LEU A 499 2.43 23.12 12.12
CA LEU A 499 2.49 24.54 12.50
C LEU A 499 2.14 25.45 11.32
N ALA A 500 2.69 25.20 10.14
CA ALA A 500 2.41 26.03 8.94
C ALA A 500 0.93 25.94 8.54
N ALA A 501 0.32 24.75 8.58
CA ALA A 501 -1.11 24.57 8.36
C ALA A 501 -1.96 25.33 9.39
N SER A 502 -1.59 25.27 10.67
CA SER A 502 -2.23 26.01 11.75
C SER A 502 -2.16 27.53 11.54
N GLN A 503 -1.00 28.05 11.14
CA GLN A 503 -0.82 29.47 10.82
C GLN A 503 -1.71 29.93 9.66
N THR A 504 -1.86 29.09 8.62
CA THR A 504 -2.75 29.38 7.48
C THR A 504 -4.20 29.50 7.94
N ILE A 505 -4.69 28.56 8.76
CA ILE A 505 -6.06 28.56 9.26
C ILE A 505 -6.33 29.81 10.11
N HIS A 506 -5.44 30.13 11.04
CA HIS A 506 -5.58 31.31 11.90
C HIS A 506 -5.46 32.62 11.11
N GLY A 507 -4.56 32.68 10.14
CA GLY A 507 -4.39 33.87 9.27
C GLY A 507 -5.63 34.16 8.42
N ALA A 508 -6.40 33.11 8.06
CA ALA A 508 -7.67 33.25 7.35
C ALA A 508 -8.88 33.49 8.28
N GLY A 509 -8.65 33.76 9.55
CA GLY A 509 -9.73 34.00 10.54
C GLY A 509 -10.43 32.73 11.02
N GLY A 510 -9.94 31.54 10.61
CA GLY A 510 -10.44 30.26 11.09
C GLY A 510 -9.95 29.93 12.49
N SER A 511 -10.65 29.06 13.18
CA SER A 511 -10.22 28.51 14.46
C SER A 511 -10.03 26.99 14.36
N ILE A 512 -8.99 26.46 14.98
CA ILE A 512 -8.84 25.04 15.21
C ILE A 512 -9.68 24.71 16.44
N GLY A 513 -11.01 24.69 16.26
CA GLY A 513 -11.94 24.29 17.30
C GLY A 513 -11.99 22.77 17.44
N LEU A 514 -11.90 22.27 18.65
CA LEU A 514 -12.39 20.93 18.96
C LEU A 514 -13.90 20.95 18.67
N LYS A 515 -14.40 20.07 17.80
CA LYS A 515 -15.84 19.89 17.67
C LYS A 515 -16.38 19.60 19.06
N ASP A 516 -17.32 20.41 19.55
CA ASP A 516 -18.10 20.10 20.74
C ASP A 516 -18.88 18.82 20.47
N ARG A 517 -18.24 17.69 20.70
CA ARG A 517 -18.95 16.42 20.77
C ARG A 517 -19.57 16.32 22.15
N PRO A 518 -20.79 15.84 22.25
CA PRO A 518 -21.37 15.60 23.57
C PRO A 518 -20.39 14.73 24.36
N LYS A 519 -19.91 15.27 25.47
CA LYS A 519 -19.03 14.51 26.38
C LYS A 519 -19.80 13.27 26.77
N ALA A 520 -19.20 12.10 26.49
CA ALA A 520 -19.73 10.87 27.02
C ALA A 520 -19.81 11.04 28.55
N ILE A 521 -20.97 10.85 29.11
CA ILE A 521 -21.17 10.89 30.57
C ILE A 521 -20.56 9.59 31.08
N TYR A 522 -19.32 9.69 31.59
CA TYR A 522 -18.69 8.57 32.29
C TYR A 522 -19.00 8.68 33.77
N ASP A 523 -19.62 7.66 34.33
CA ASP A 523 -19.61 7.49 35.78
C ASP A 523 -18.18 7.18 36.23
N ASP A 524 -17.65 7.98 37.15
CA ASP A 524 -16.35 7.70 37.76
C ASP A 524 -16.46 6.49 38.67
N VAL A 525 -16.19 5.32 38.11
CA VAL A 525 -16.21 4.03 38.85
C VAL A 525 -14.88 3.71 39.53
N ALA A 526 -13.88 4.63 39.46
CA ALA A 526 -12.53 4.37 40.00
C ALA A 526 -12.53 4.04 41.50
N ARG A 527 -13.45 4.66 42.25
CA ARG A 527 -13.61 4.47 43.71
C ARG A 527 -14.64 3.42 44.10
N GLN A 528 -15.35 2.83 43.12
CA GLN A 528 -16.34 1.81 43.37
C GLN A 528 -15.67 0.42 43.46
N LEU A 529 -16.16 -0.44 44.34
CA LEU A 529 -15.76 -1.84 44.39
C LEU A 529 -16.03 -2.49 43.04
N PRO A 530 -15.03 -3.18 42.43
CA PRO A 530 -15.18 -3.72 41.09
C PRO A 530 -16.25 -4.83 41.07
N ARG A 531 -17.17 -4.70 40.13
CA ARG A 531 -18.13 -5.73 39.71
C ARG A 531 -17.85 -6.02 38.24
N ILE A 532 -17.04 -7.04 37.98
CA ILE A 532 -16.51 -7.34 36.66
C ILE A 532 -17.38 -8.37 35.96
N LEU A 533 -17.81 -8.07 34.74
CA LEU A 533 -18.32 -9.03 33.78
C LEU A 533 -17.19 -9.39 32.82
N VAL A 534 -16.90 -10.68 32.68
CA VAL A 534 -15.93 -11.19 31.72
C VAL A 534 -16.67 -11.82 30.54
N ALA A 535 -16.46 -11.35 29.35
CA ALA A 535 -16.99 -11.88 28.10
C ALA A 535 -15.84 -12.40 27.24
N ILE A 536 -15.85 -13.68 26.88
CA ILE A 536 -14.80 -14.33 26.08
C ILE A 536 -15.38 -14.76 24.75
N CYS A 537 -14.81 -14.27 23.66
CA CYS A 537 -15.20 -14.67 22.31
C CYS A 537 -14.68 -16.06 21.98
N THR A 538 -15.54 -16.96 21.49
CA THR A 538 -15.15 -18.31 21.08
C THR A 538 -14.71 -18.39 19.62
N CYS A 539 -15.30 -17.59 18.73
CA CYS A 539 -15.02 -17.51 17.30
C CYS A 539 -15.03 -18.91 16.65
N ASP A 540 -16.16 -19.61 16.65
CA ASP A 540 -16.28 -21.03 16.23
C ASP A 540 -15.24 -21.95 16.89
N ASN A 541 -14.96 -21.74 18.17
CA ASN A 541 -13.90 -22.39 18.93
C ASN A 541 -12.45 -22.07 18.49
N ALA A 542 -12.21 -21.20 17.53
CA ALA A 542 -10.87 -20.88 17.09
C ALA A 542 -10.02 -20.22 18.20
N VAL A 543 -10.63 -19.33 19.01
CA VAL A 543 -9.96 -18.66 20.14
C VAL A 543 -9.84 -19.58 21.35
N THR A 544 -10.76 -20.50 21.51
CA THR A 544 -10.84 -21.41 22.68
C THR A 544 -10.26 -22.80 22.41
N LYS A 545 -9.77 -23.07 21.19
CA LYS A 545 -9.14 -24.34 20.82
C LYS A 545 -7.91 -24.59 21.70
N GLY A 546 -7.93 -25.69 22.45
CA GLY A 546 -6.86 -26.04 23.39
C GLY A 546 -6.95 -25.34 24.77
N LEU A 547 -8.01 -24.55 25.02
CA LEU A 547 -8.27 -23.92 26.31
C LEU A 547 -9.29 -24.73 27.11
N ASP A 548 -8.95 -25.12 28.34
CA ASP A 548 -9.94 -25.67 29.29
C ASP A 548 -10.83 -24.52 29.80
N GLN A 549 -11.99 -24.35 29.16
CA GLN A 549 -12.94 -23.30 29.48
C GLN A 549 -13.42 -23.40 30.92
N ALA A 550 -13.65 -24.61 31.43
CA ALA A 550 -14.11 -24.83 32.80
C ALA A 550 -13.04 -24.45 33.83
N ALA A 551 -11.77 -24.79 33.57
CA ALA A 551 -10.66 -24.38 34.43
C ALA A 551 -10.47 -22.86 34.40
N LEU A 552 -10.62 -22.22 33.23
CA LEU A 552 -10.55 -20.77 33.10
C LEU A 552 -11.65 -20.07 33.91
N VAL A 553 -12.90 -20.53 33.79
CA VAL A 553 -14.03 -19.98 34.58
C VAL A 553 -13.76 -20.09 36.05
N ARG A 554 -13.36 -21.29 36.55
CA ARG A 554 -13.02 -21.48 37.96
C ARG A 554 -11.94 -20.52 38.43
N ARG A 555 -10.88 -20.33 37.61
CA ARG A 555 -9.77 -19.44 37.96
C ARG A 555 -10.19 -17.98 38.00
N LEU A 556 -11.01 -17.53 37.06
CA LEU A 556 -11.51 -16.16 36.99
C LEU A 556 -12.50 -15.88 38.16
N GLN A 557 -13.37 -16.85 38.51
CA GLN A 557 -14.34 -16.72 39.59
C GLN A 557 -13.72 -16.79 41.00
N ASN A 558 -12.44 -17.20 41.10
CA ASN A 558 -11.71 -17.10 42.38
C ASN A 558 -11.45 -15.63 42.78
N ASP A 559 -11.50 -14.67 41.83
CA ASP A 559 -11.45 -13.26 42.17
C ASP A 559 -12.86 -12.77 42.53
N PRO A 560 -13.08 -12.29 43.78
CA PRO A 560 -14.39 -11.83 44.25
C PRO A 560 -14.94 -10.63 43.48
N ALA A 561 -14.10 -9.92 42.71
CA ALA A 561 -14.50 -8.85 41.81
C ALA A 561 -15.20 -9.35 40.54
N VAL A 562 -14.91 -10.57 40.09
CA VAL A 562 -15.51 -11.18 38.90
C VAL A 562 -16.88 -11.75 39.27
N LYS A 563 -17.94 -11.13 38.79
CA LYS A 563 -19.31 -11.53 39.07
C LYS A 563 -19.89 -12.49 38.06
N GLN A 564 -19.49 -12.36 36.81
CA GLN A 564 -20.00 -13.17 35.69
C GLN A 564 -18.89 -13.45 34.69
N VAL A 565 -18.88 -14.66 34.12
CA VAL A 565 -18.01 -15.07 33.00
C VAL A 565 -18.90 -15.71 31.94
N HIS A 566 -18.89 -15.17 30.76
CA HIS A 566 -19.68 -15.65 29.62
C HIS A 566 -18.78 -15.93 28.41
N PHE A 567 -19.09 -17.01 27.71
CA PHE A 567 -18.54 -17.27 26.37
C PHE A 567 -19.57 -16.84 25.33
N LEU A 568 -19.15 -15.99 24.41
CA LEU A 568 -19.96 -15.46 23.33
C LEU A 568 -19.35 -15.84 22.02
N ASP A 569 -20.15 -16.25 21.06
CA ASP A 569 -19.62 -16.51 19.75
C ASP A 569 -19.62 -15.23 18.90
N HIS A 570 -18.52 -15.01 18.15
CA HIS A 570 -18.36 -13.89 17.22
C HIS A 570 -18.80 -12.53 17.79
N THR A 571 -18.26 -12.11 18.95
CA THR A 571 -18.57 -10.79 19.54
C THR A 571 -18.29 -9.61 18.60
N CYS A 572 -17.57 -9.83 17.49
CA CYS A 572 -17.36 -8.85 16.43
C CYS A 572 -18.57 -8.65 15.50
N THR A 573 -19.50 -9.58 15.42
CA THR A 573 -20.75 -9.45 14.64
C THR A 573 -21.78 -8.56 15.37
N ALA A 574 -22.81 -8.15 14.65
CA ALA A 574 -23.92 -7.39 15.26
C ALA A 574 -24.64 -8.19 16.33
N GLU A 575 -24.91 -9.47 16.06
CA GLU A 575 -25.61 -10.37 16.98
C GLU A 575 -24.80 -10.65 18.26
N GLY A 576 -23.52 -11.02 18.12
CA GLY A 576 -22.65 -11.26 19.26
C GLY A 576 -22.41 -10.01 20.10
N TRP A 577 -22.40 -8.82 19.46
CA TRP A 577 -22.31 -7.56 20.18
C TRP A 577 -23.60 -7.23 20.93
N GLN A 578 -24.76 -7.47 20.33
CA GLN A 578 -26.06 -7.31 20.98
C GLN A 578 -26.19 -8.21 22.22
N GLN A 579 -25.73 -9.48 22.13
CA GLN A 579 -25.69 -10.38 23.27
C GLN A 579 -24.83 -9.83 24.43
N LEU A 580 -23.67 -9.22 24.10
CA LEU A 580 -22.82 -8.57 25.08
C LEU A 580 -23.54 -7.38 25.75
N GLU A 581 -24.20 -6.53 24.99
CA GLU A 581 -24.97 -5.40 25.51
C GLU A 581 -26.10 -5.86 26.43
N ASP A 582 -26.82 -6.91 26.06
CA ASP A 582 -27.89 -7.48 26.86
C ASP A 582 -27.38 -8.05 28.20
N LEU A 583 -26.21 -8.69 28.21
CA LEU A 583 -25.54 -9.13 29.41
C LEU A 583 -25.13 -7.95 30.30
N ILE A 584 -24.62 -6.88 29.74
CA ILE A 584 -24.26 -5.67 30.48
C ILE A 584 -25.51 -5.03 31.12
N LYS A 585 -26.59 -4.88 30.35
CA LYS A 585 -27.87 -4.35 30.86
C LYS A 585 -28.44 -5.22 31.96
N LYS A 586 -28.35 -6.54 31.81
CA LYS A 586 -28.87 -7.53 32.77
C LYS A 586 -28.11 -7.53 34.09
N HIS A 587 -26.77 -7.56 34.03
CA HIS A 587 -25.91 -7.75 35.18
C HIS A 587 -25.39 -6.45 35.81
N ARG A 588 -25.52 -5.32 35.09
CA ARG A 588 -25.09 -3.98 35.52
C ARG A 588 -23.68 -3.97 36.14
N PRO A 589 -22.68 -4.51 35.45
CA PRO A 589 -21.30 -4.44 35.94
C PRO A 589 -20.82 -3.00 35.93
N ASN A 590 -19.80 -2.67 36.72
CA ASN A 590 -19.12 -1.40 36.62
C ASN A 590 -17.77 -1.50 35.87
N ARG A 591 -17.41 -2.71 35.48
CA ARG A 591 -16.26 -3.00 34.59
C ARG A 591 -16.58 -4.18 33.69
N VAL A 592 -16.17 -4.10 32.43
CA VAL A 592 -16.31 -5.19 31.46
C VAL A 592 -14.93 -5.56 30.95
N LEU A 593 -14.57 -6.83 31.02
CA LEU A 593 -13.38 -7.40 30.45
C LEU A 593 -13.77 -8.23 29.22
N ILE A 594 -13.31 -7.86 28.06
CA ILE A 594 -13.58 -8.58 26.81
C ILE A 594 -12.31 -9.32 26.39
N GLY A 595 -12.37 -10.65 26.41
CA GLY A 595 -11.35 -11.54 25.86
C GLY A 595 -11.73 -11.91 24.43
N ALA A 596 -11.09 -11.26 23.44
CA ALA A 596 -11.39 -11.48 22.04
C ALA A 596 -10.10 -11.37 21.21
N CYS A 597 -10.20 -11.55 19.88
CA CYS A 597 -9.05 -11.46 18.98
C CYS A 597 -8.42 -10.04 19.00
N LEU A 598 -8.50 -9.27 17.97
CA LEU A 598 -7.73 -8.02 17.85
C LEU A 598 -8.49 -6.82 18.48
N PRO A 599 -7.90 -6.10 19.48
CA PRO A 599 -8.59 -5.04 20.22
C PRO A 599 -9.18 -3.93 19.36
N TYR A 600 -8.57 -3.61 18.23
CA TYR A 600 -9.01 -2.51 17.38
C TYR A 600 -10.34 -2.77 16.66
N VAL A 601 -10.71 -4.03 16.42
CA VAL A 601 -12.03 -4.40 15.87
C VAL A 601 -13.15 -3.86 16.77
N TYR A 602 -12.90 -3.79 18.06
CA TYR A 602 -13.86 -3.36 19.06
C TYR A 602 -13.80 -1.87 19.42
N THR A 603 -12.76 -1.15 19.01
CA THR A 603 -12.54 0.23 19.46
C THR A 603 -13.72 1.16 19.12
N ARG A 604 -14.29 1.01 17.90
CA ARG A 604 -15.45 1.80 17.48
C ARG A 604 -16.70 1.38 18.26
N LYS A 605 -16.93 0.09 18.41
CA LYS A 605 -18.06 -0.48 19.16
C LYS A 605 -17.95 -0.15 20.66
N LEU A 606 -16.76 -0.20 21.23
CA LEU A 606 -16.52 0.19 22.64
C LEU A 606 -16.80 1.67 22.89
N LYS A 607 -16.41 2.55 21.95
CA LYS A 607 -16.74 3.98 22.05
C LYS A 607 -18.26 4.23 21.99
N GLN A 608 -18.97 3.46 21.18
CA GLN A 608 -20.42 3.53 21.09
C GLN A 608 -21.08 2.96 22.33
N LEU A 609 -20.62 1.81 22.83
CA LEU A 609 -21.11 1.19 24.05
C LEU A 609 -20.98 2.11 25.27
N GLY A 610 -19.85 2.83 25.40
CA GLY A 610 -19.66 3.82 26.47
C GLY A 610 -20.60 5.01 26.40
N ARG A 611 -21.24 5.29 25.23
CA ARG A 611 -22.29 6.31 25.08
C ARG A 611 -23.66 5.78 25.44
N ASP A 612 -23.94 4.51 25.09
CA ASP A 612 -25.27 3.91 25.17
C ASP A 612 -25.52 3.27 26.52
N VAL A 613 -24.48 2.89 27.28
CA VAL A 613 -24.59 2.10 28.51
C VAL A 613 -23.95 2.80 29.72
N ALA A 614 -23.40 4.00 29.57
CA ALA A 614 -22.73 4.75 30.66
C ALA A 614 -21.71 3.88 31.45
N LEU A 615 -20.75 3.27 30.72
CA LEU A 615 -19.68 2.44 31.27
C LEU A 615 -18.41 3.22 31.54
#